data_ee7391590910b263d06b7a32808a9487
#
_entry.id   ee7391590910b263d06b7a32808a9487
#
_cell.length_a   1.000
_cell.length_b   1.000
_cell.length_c   1.000
_cell.angle_alpha   90.00
_cell.angle_beta   90.00
_cell.angle_gamma   90.00
#
_symmetry.space_group_name_H-M   'P 1'
#
loop_
_entity.id
_entity.type
_entity.pdbx_description
1 polymer ?
#
loop_
_entity_poly.entity_id
_entity_poly.type
_entity_poly.pdbx_seq_one_letter_code
_entity_poly.pdbx_strand_id
1 'polypeptide(L)'
;MLVSQTLKYGKNSRLICVVILTSLLFDACSDELSRARPYVLTTATTGGTFYPVGVAIATIAHAQLAESDGISMTAISSAGSLENIKLLRDNQAQFAILQGPFGAWSWDGEGPVSSPQSHLRSISALWKNVEHFVLLSELSATGTMHDLNLLSGERYVLGARNSGAEQTGRFILDSLGIDYQEKFTLAYMGYGPTTSAIQDGNIVGMNIPAGAPVSSITQAYALMGERMTILSWNQESLDAINARYPLWDWYEFPPGTYPNQTELIRTVASPNVLVTRADIPHEVVYNITKVIWENLGTLHEIHRATRDMRMEIAIDGLGAPLHQGAIRYYREIGLDIPPRLLLVEAEDRAGSQRSEDL
;
A
#
# COMPACT_ATOMS: atom_id res chain seq x y z
N MET A 1 -83.16 30.29 -13.46
CA MET A 1 -82.85 31.13 -12.32
C MET A 1 -81.75 30.38 -11.54
N LEU A 2 -80.51 30.65 -11.86
CA LEU A 2 -79.35 29.96 -11.30
C LEU A 2 -78.78 30.82 -10.14
N VAL A 3 -78.77 30.24 -8.93
CA VAL A 3 -78.14 30.87 -7.75
C VAL A 3 -76.76 30.38 -7.62
N SER A 4 -75.80 31.29 -7.80
CA SER A 4 -74.36 31.10 -7.59
C SER A 4 -74.07 31.16 -6.08
N GLN A 5 -73.58 30.05 -5.51
CA GLN A 5 -72.95 30.09 -4.18
C GLN A 5 -71.46 30.22 -4.28
N THR A 6 -70.96 31.39 -3.88
CA THR A 6 -69.52 31.66 -3.70
C THR A 6 -69.07 31.16 -2.34
N LEU A 7 -68.21 30.13 -2.33
CA LEU A 7 -67.53 29.68 -1.10
C LEU A 7 -66.44 30.69 -0.74
N LYS A 8 -66.59 31.34 0.45
CA LYS A 8 -65.56 32.13 1.08
C LYS A 8 -64.51 31.20 1.73
N TYR A 9 -63.37 31.02 1.09
CA TYR A 9 -62.20 30.40 1.75
C TYR A 9 -61.55 31.39 2.70
N GLY A 10 -61.54 31.07 3.98
CA GLY A 10 -61.00 31.91 5.05
C GLY A 10 -59.48 32.00 4.99
N LYS A 11 -58.94 33.17 5.37
CA LYS A 11 -57.51 33.51 5.45
C LYS A 11 -56.61 32.51 6.26
N ASN A 12 -57.22 31.64 7.05
CA ASN A 12 -56.50 30.69 7.90
C ASN A 12 -55.99 29.42 7.16
N SER A 13 -56.58 29.04 6.01
CA SER A 13 -56.13 27.86 5.26
C SER A 13 -54.82 28.08 4.52
N ARG A 14 -54.46 29.36 4.18
CA ARG A 14 -53.18 29.67 3.56
C ARG A 14 -52.01 29.64 4.56
N LEU A 15 -52.24 29.92 5.82
CA LEU A 15 -51.24 29.90 6.88
C LEU A 15 -50.84 28.44 7.24
N ILE A 16 -51.82 27.53 7.25
CA ILE A 16 -51.59 26.11 7.57
C ILE A 16 -50.82 25.42 6.45
N CYS A 17 -51.08 25.73 5.16
CA CYS A 17 -50.31 25.17 4.05
C CYS A 17 -48.85 25.66 4.01
N VAL A 18 -48.55 26.90 4.42
CA VAL A 18 -47.20 27.43 4.46
C VAL A 18 -46.38 26.80 5.61
N VAL A 19 -47.02 26.55 6.77
CA VAL A 19 -46.33 25.91 7.92
C VAL A 19 -46.02 24.43 7.65
N ILE A 20 -46.94 23.68 6.95
CA ILE A 20 -46.71 22.29 6.56
C ILE A 20 -45.63 22.20 5.47
N LEU A 21 -45.55 23.15 4.55
CA LEU A 21 -44.52 23.15 3.49
C LEU A 21 -43.13 23.50 4.02
N THR A 22 -43.03 24.34 5.06
CA THR A 22 -41.76 24.65 5.71
C THR A 22 -41.22 23.53 6.60
N SER A 23 -42.10 22.74 7.26
CA SER A 23 -41.67 21.58 8.03
C SER A 23 -41.15 20.43 7.15
N LEU A 24 -41.72 20.22 5.95
CA LEU A 24 -41.23 19.23 4.99
C LEU A 24 -39.90 19.58 4.32
N LEU A 25 -39.52 20.86 4.29
CA LEU A 25 -38.22 21.31 3.77
C LEU A 25 -37.08 21.19 4.80
N PHE A 26 -37.40 21.15 6.09
CA PHE A 26 -36.38 20.94 7.13
C PHE A 26 -35.98 19.47 7.31
N ASP A 27 -36.86 18.51 7.06
CA ASP A 27 -36.53 17.07 7.12
C ASP A 27 -35.72 16.62 5.90
N ALA A 28 -35.84 17.27 4.74
CA ALA A 28 -35.06 16.93 3.54
C ALA A 28 -33.60 17.41 3.62
N CYS A 29 -33.27 18.40 4.49
CA CYS A 29 -31.89 18.85 4.65
C CYS A 29 -31.08 18.09 5.72
N SER A 30 -31.73 17.30 6.59
CA SER A 30 -31.03 16.55 7.64
C SER A 30 -30.45 15.22 7.15
N ASP A 31 -30.96 14.65 6.07
CA ASP A 31 -30.46 13.37 5.52
C ASP A 31 -29.24 13.50 4.60
N GLU A 32 -28.98 14.69 4.04
CA GLU A 32 -27.74 14.93 3.25
C GLU A 32 -26.51 15.24 4.10
N LEU A 33 -26.66 15.67 5.34
CA LEU A 33 -25.56 15.98 6.26
C LEU A 33 -24.98 14.76 6.97
N SER A 34 -25.61 13.59 6.84
CA SER A 34 -25.23 12.37 7.58
C SER A 34 -24.40 11.36 6.78
N ARG A 35 -24.16 11.55 5.48
CA ARG A 35 -23.27 10.69 4.69
C ARG A 35 -21.86 11.28 4.68
N ALA A 36 -21.12 11.06 5.76
CA ALA A 36 -19.67 11.30 5.75
C ALA A 36 -19.06 10.58 4.53
N ARG A 37 -18.26 11.31 3.73
CA ARG A 37 -17.55 10.68 2.60
C ARG A 37 -16.62 9.61 3.15
N PRO A 38 -16.58 8.42 2.52
CA PRO A 38 -15.71 7.36 3.00
C PRO A 38 -14.25 7.79 2.93
N TYR A 39 -13.45 7.35 3.89
CA TYR A 39 -12.00 7.45 3.82
C TYR A 39 -11.50 6.65 2.61
N VAL A 40 -10.51 7.19 1.92
CA VAL A 40 -9.92 6.55 0.74
C VAL A 40 -8.62 5.86 1.14
N LEU A 41 -8.54 4.55 0.89
CA LEU A 41 -7.32 3.74 0.97
C LEU A 41 -6.77 3.54 -0.45
N THR A 42 -5.63 4.15 -0.75
CA THR A 42 -4.95 3.95 -2.03
C THR A 42 -4.02 2.73 -1.98
N THR A 43 -4.01 1.95 -3.05
CA THR A 43 -3.37 0.64 -3.12
C THR A 43 -2.31 0.57 -4.23
N ALA A 44 -2.51 -0.27 -5.25
CA ALA A 44 -1.66 -0.35 -6.44
C ALA A 44 -2.44 -0.98 -7.62
N THR A 45 -1.72 -1.50 -8.63
CA THR A 45 -2.31 -2.18 -9.78
C THR A 45 -3.03 -3.47 -9.39
N THR A 46 -4.12 -3.79 -10.09
CA THR A 46 -5.02 -4.92 -9.75
C THR A 46 -4.36 -6.30 -9.83
N GLY A 47 -3.29 -6.46 -10.59
CA GLY A 47 -2.54 -7.73 -10.70
C GLY A 47 -1.59 -8.03 -9.53
N GLY A 48 -1.45 -7.09 -8.58
CA GLY A 48 -0.62 -7.23 -7.36
C GLY A 48 -1.44 -7.53 -6.11
N THR A 49 -0.78 -7.60 -4.97
CA THR A 49 -1.37 -7.96 -3.68
C THR A 49 -2.01 -6.76 -2.96
N PHE A 50 -1.54 -5.53 -3.19
CA PHE A 50 -2.07 -4.34 -2.50
C PHE A 50 -3.56 -4.14 -2.74
N TYR A 51 -4.02 -4.31 -3.99
CA TYR A 51 -5.40 -4.05 -4.34
C TYR A 51 -6.39 -5.01 -3.67
N PRO A 52 -6.28 -6.35 -3.83
CA PRO A 52 -7.23 -7.27 -3.20
C PRO A 52 -7.22 -7.19 -1.67
N VAL A 53 -6.05 -7.02 -1.03
CA VAL A 53 -5.97 -6.88 0.43
C VAL A 53 -6.50 -5.52 0.88
N GLY A 54 -6.22 -4.44 0.16
CA GLY A 54 -6.78 -3.12 0.46
C GLY A 54 -8.31 -3.08 0.34
N VAL A 55 -8.88 -3.76 -0.65
CA VAL A 55 -10.33 -3.93 -0.77
C VAL A 55 -10.88 -4.70 0.44
N ALA A 56 -10.21 -5.77 0.87
CA ALA A 56 -10.62 -6.52 2.06
C ALA A 56 -10.58 -5.66 3.33
N ILE A 57 -9.50 -4.91 3.56
CA ILE A 57 -9.38 -3.97 4.70
C ILE A 57 -10.52 -2.94 4.67
N ALA A 58 -10.77 -2.32 3.50
CA ALA A 58 -11.83 -1.33 3.36
C ALA A 58 -13.21 -1.94 3.61
N THR A 59 -13.45 -3.15 3.13
CA THR A 59 -14.72 -3.87 3.33
C THR A 59 -14.94 -4.21 4.80
N ILE A 60 -13.92 -4.72 5.49
CA ILE A 60 -13.99 -5.04 6.92
C ILE A 60 -14.22 -3.76 7.74
N ALA A 61 -13.49 -2.68 7.46
CA ALA A 61 -13.66 -1.41 8.13
C ALA A 61 -15.08 -0.86 7.94
N HIS A 62 -15.61 -0.88 6.71
CA HIS A 62 -16.97 -0.45 6.43
C HIS A 62 -18.00 -1.33 7.18
N ALA A 63 -17.87 -2.65 7.10
CA ALA A 63 -18.85 -3.57 7.69
C ALA A 63 -18.92 -3.48 9.22
N GLN A 64 -17.81 -3.19 9.90
CA GLN A 64 -17.76 -3.20 11.35
C GLN A 64 -17.83 -1.81 12.00
N LEU A 65 -17.45 -0.74 11.27
CA LEU A 65 -17.33 0.60 11.87
C LEU A 65 -18.33 1.62 11.29
N ALA A 66 -19.03 1.31 10.20
CA ALA A 66 -19.89 2.31 9.55
C ALA A 66 -21.11 2.68 10.39
N GLU A 67 -21.77 1.70 11.03
CA GLU A 67 -22.96 1.94 11.85
C GLU A 67 -22.61 2.42 13.26
N SER A 68 -21.56 1.85 13.88
CA SER A 68 -21.19 2.15 15.27
C SER A 68 -20.40 3.44 15.43
N ASP A 69 -19.47 3.69 14.51
CA ASP A 69 -18.46 4.75 14.64
C ASP A 69 -18.53 5.80 13.52
N GLY A 70 -19.41 5.61 12.55
CA GLY A 70 -19.51 6.49 11.37
C GLY A 70 -18.26 6.42 10.46
N ILE A 71 -17.45 5.38 10.59
CA ILE A 71 -16.21 5.20 9.83
C ILE A 71 -16.47 4.29 8.64
N SER A 72 -16.31 4.82 7.44
CA SER A 72 -16.41 4.07 6.19
C SER A 72 -15.13 4.22 5.39
N MET A 73 -14.72 3.18 4.66
CA MET A 73 -13.51 3.18 3.83
C MET A 73 -13.78 2.60 2.45
N THR A 74 -13.13 3.17 1.44
CA THR A 74 -13.13 2.68 0.07
C THR A 74 -11.72 2.51 -0.43
N ALA A 75 -11.41 1.36 -1.04
CA ALA A 75 -10.11 1.13 -1.66
C ALA A 75 -10.11 1.57 -3.13
N ILE A 76 -9.03 2.25 -3.55
CA ILE A 76 -8.80 2.63 -4.94
C ILE A 76 -7.48 2.04 -5.47
N SER A 77 -7.43 1.75 -6.77
CA SER A 77 -6.19 1.38 -7.45
C SER A 77 -5.33 2.61 -7.75
N SER A 78 -4.03 2.40 -7.87
CA SER A 78 -3.03 3.42 -8.26
C SER A 78 -1.86 2.75 -8.99
N ALA A 79 -0.82 3.53 -9.33
CA ALA A 79 0.45 2.96 -9.79
C ALA A 79 1.26 2.32 -8.64
N GLY A 80 0.99 2.66 -7.37
CA GLY A 80 1.67 2.14 -6.19
C GLY A 80 2.34 3.22 -5.33
N SER A 81 3.35 2.87 -4.56
CA SER A 81 3.87 3.64 -3.42
C SER A 81 4.18 5.11 -3.71
N LEU A 82 4.84 5.45 -4.83
CA LEU A 82 5.18 6.84 -5.13
C LEU A 82 3.94 7.70 -5.44
N GLU A 83 2.98 7.15 -6.20
CA GLU A 83 1.70 7.82 -6.43
C GLU A 83 0.88 7.92 -5.14
N ASN A 84 0.90 6.89 -4.30
CA ASN A 84 0.19 6.87 -3.03
C ASN A 84 0.65 7.99 -2.08
N ILE A 85 1.96 8.25 -2.01
CA ILE A 85 2.52 9.37 -1.25
C ILE A 85 1.98 10.71 -1.77
N LYS A 86 1.91 10.87 -3.09
CA LYS A 86 1.34 12.07 -3.70
C LYS A 86 -0.14 12.21 -3.36
N LEU A 87 -0.93 11.14 -3.46
CA LEU A 87 -2.37 11.15 -3.13
C LEU A 87 -2.60 11.50 -1.65
N LEU A 88 -1.75 11.00 -0.73
CA LEU A 88 -1.80 11.38 0.69
C LEU A 88 -1.46 12.86 0.87
N ARG A 89 -0.36 13.35 0.27
CA ARG A 89 0.07 14.75 0.37
C ARG A 89 -1.02 15.70 -0.12
N ASP A 90 -1.63 15.38 -1.27
CA ASP A 90 -2.64 16.21 -1.92
C ASP A 90 -4.06 15.99 -1.30
N ASN A 91 -4.16 15.23 -0.21
CA ASN A 91 -5.40 14.85 0.51
C ASN A 91 -6.47 14.20 -0.38
N GLN A 92 -6.04 13.52 -1.43
CA GLN A 92 -6.91 12.72 -2.31
C GLN A 92 -7.12 11.30 -1.77
N ALA A 93 -6.26 10.84 -0.87
CA ALA A 93 -6.41 9.66 -0.05
C ALA A 93 -6.01 9.98 1.39
N GLN A 94 -6.59 9.26 2.35
CA GLN A 94 -6.30 9.43 3.77
C GLN A 94 -5.45 8.28 4.31
N PHE A 95 -5.52 7.12 3.66
CA PHE A 95 -4.76 5.92 3.98
C PHE A 95 -4.07 5.40 2.73
N ALA A 96 -2.93 4.73 2.90
CA ALA A 96 -2.19 4.14 1.79
C ALA A 96 -1.45 2.87 2.22
N ILE A 97 -1.30 1.92 1.29
CA ILE A 97 -0.33 0.85 1.42
C ILE A 97 0.93 1.26 0.67
N LEU A 98 2.09 1.19 1.33
CA LEU A 98 3.40 1.47 0.76
C LEU A 98 4.31 0.25 0.90
N GLN A 99 5.29 0.11 0.02
CA GLN A 99 6.47 -0.70 0.28
C GLN A 99 7.29 -0.05 1.40
N GLY A 100 7.88 -0.83 2.30
CA GLY A 100 8.60 -0.34 3.47
C GLY A 100 9.64 0.74 3.20
N PRO A 101 10.50 0.60 2.15
CA PRO A 101 11.47 1.65 1.81
C PRO A 101 10.84 3.02 1.58
N PHE A 102 9.63 3.07 1.03
CA PHE A 102 8.91 4.34 0.82
C PHE A 102 8.47 5.02 2.12
N GLY A 103 8.26 4.26 3.19
CA GLY A 103 8.02 4.83 4.52
C GLY A 103 9.23 5.65 5.00
N ALA A 104 10.44 5.07 4.91
CA ALA A 104 11.68 5.72 5.28
C ALA A 104 12.03 6.89 4.33
N TRP A 105 12.04 6.63 3.03
CA TRP A 105 12.33 7.69 2.03
C TRP A 105 11.39 8.87 2.12
N SER A 106 10.11 8.63 2.41
CA SER A 106 9.14 9.73 2.57
C SER A 106 9.38 10.53 3.84
N TRP A 107 9.75 9.87 4.93
CA TRP A 107 10.02 10.56 6.18
C TRP A 107 11.28 11.41 6.11
N ASP A 108 12.34 10.87 5.52
CA ASP A 108 13.63 11.53 5.41
C ASP A 108 13.73 12.51 4.22
N GLY A 109 12.84 12.40 3.23
CA GLY A 109 12.88 13.19 1.99
C GLY A 109 13.99 12.73 1.06
N GLU A 110 14.19 11.42 0.95
CA GLU A 110 15.28 10.79 0.20
C GLU A 110 14.81 9.88 -0.93
N GLY A 111 15.76 9.36 -1.70
CA GLY A 111 15.47 8.47 -2.83
C GLY A 111 14.54 9.11 -3.84
N PRO A 112 13.47 8.42 -4.27
CA PRO A 112 12.50 8.97 -5.22
C PRO A 112 11.57 10.04 -4.62
N VAL A 113 11.59 10.24 -3.29
CA VAL A 113 10.77 11.23 -2.59
C VAL A 113 11.66 12.41 -2.21
N SER A 114 11.68 13.45 -3.06
CA SER A 114 12.64 14.56 -3.00
C SER A 114 12.46 15.54 -1.84
N SER A 115 11.49 15.35 -0.96
CA SER A 115 11.25 16.22 0.20
C SER A 115 10.57 15.45 1.33
N PRO A 116 10.91 15.74 2.61
CA PRO A 116 10.30 15.10 3.76
C PRO A 116 8.78 15.26 3.79
N GLN A 117 8.07 14.17 4.04
CA GLN A 117 6.62 14.14 4.17
C GLN A 117 6.23 14.16 5.65
N SER A 118 6.38 15.30 6.32
CA SER A 118 6.17 15.44 7.77
C SER A 118 4.73 15.12 8.25
N HIS A 119 3.76 15.09 7.34
CA HIS A 119 2.39 14.67 7.60
C HIS A 119 2.19 13.15 7.60
N LEU A 120 3.17 12.37 7.15
CA LEU A 120 3.06 10.92 7.09
C LEU A 120 3.14 10.29 8.49
N ARG A 121 2.28 9.30 8.74
CA ARG A 121 2.31 8.48 9.95
C ARG A 121 2.14 7.01 9.59
N SER A 122 2.92 6.17 10.22
CA SER A 122 2.74 4.73 10.14
C SER A 122 1.57 4.25 11.00
N ILE A 123 0.90 3.21 10.54
CA ILE A 123 -0.12 2.49 11.31
C ILE A 123 0.42 1.11 11.67
N SER A 124 0.82 0.33 10.67
CA SER A 124 1.22 -1.06 10.85
C SER A 124 2.14 -1.55 9.74
N ALA A 125 3.06 -2.44 10.05
CA ALA A 125 3.58 -3.38 9.07
C ALA A 125 2.47 -4.39 8.71
N LEU A 126 2.48 -4.81 7.46
CA LEU A 126 1.51 -5.74 6.90
C LEU A 126 2.23 -7.03 6.50
N TRP A 127 1.97 -7.56 5.31
CA TRP A 127 2.66 -8.73 4.77
C TRP A 127 3.97 -8.37 4.08
N LYS A 128 4.80 -9.36 3.79
CA LYS A 128 6.07 -9.17 3.08
C LYS A 128 5.87 -8.82 1.61
N ASN A 129 6.60 -7.82 1.14
CA ASN A 129 6.73 -7.43 -0.26
C ASN A 129 7.95 -8.14 -0.84
N VAL A 130 7.72 -9.22 -1.56
CA VAL A 130 8.75 -10.13 -2.05
C VAL A 130 9.20 -9.72 -3.45
N GLU A 131 10.50 -9.63 -3.69
CA GLU A 131 11.06 -9.30 -4.99
C GLU A 131 10.99 -10.53 -5.91
N HIS A 132 10.43 -10.33 -7.13
CA HIS A 132 10.37 -11.35 -8.17
C HIS A 132 11.07 -10.82 -9.41
N PHE A 133 12.40 -10.85 -9.40
CA PHE A 133 13.17 -10.60 -10.63
C PHE A 133 13.10 -11.85 -11.52
N VAL A 134 12.48 -11.68 -12.67
CA VAL A 134 12.21 -12.76 -13.62
C VAL A 134 12.94 -12.51 -14.92
N LEU A 135 13.47 -13.56 -15.52
CA LEU A 135 14.12 -13.54 -16.82
C LEU A 135 13.65 -14.74 -17.65
N LEU A 136 13.62 -14.61 -18.98
CA LEU A 136 13.46 -15.76 -19.85
C LEU A 136 14.61 -16.75 -19.59
N SER A 137 14.31 -18.03 -19.43
CA SER A 137 15.30 -19.05 -19.06
C SER A 137 16.43 -19.19 -20.06
N GLU A 138 16.17 -18.93 -21.35
CA GLU A 138 17.19 -18.92 -22.41
C GLU A 138 18.26 -17.82 -22.25
N LEU A 139 17.96 -16.77 -21.49
CA LEU A 139 18.88 -15.67 -21.16
C LEU A 139 19.44 -15.78 -19.74
N SER A 140 19.04 -16.79 -19.00
CA SER A 140 19.49 -17.02 -17.61
C SER A 140 20.58 -18.09 -17.59
N ALA A 141 21.82 -17.66 -17.46
CA ALA A 141 22.99 -18.55 -17.45
C ALA A 141 23.24 -19.20 -16.09
N THR A 142 23.01 -18.46 -15.00
CA THR A 142 23.29 -18.89 -13.62
C THR A 142 22.05 -19.03 -12.76
N GLY A 143 20.92 -18.50 -13.16
CA GLY A 143 19.69 -18.41 -12.36
C GLY A 143 19.78 -17.42 -11.23
N THR A 144 20.72 -16.46 -11.27
CA THR A 144 20.95 -15.47 -10.22
C THR A 144 20.80 -14.05 -10.75
N MET A 145 20.72 -13.07 -9.83
CA MET A 145 20.67 -11.65 -10.17
C MET A 145 21.81 -11.19 -11.06
N HIS A 146 22.96 -11.93 -11.06
CA HIS A 146 24.10 -11.64 -11.93
C HIS A 146 23.75 -11.71 -13.42
N ASP A 147 22.77 -12.54 -13.81
CA ASP A 147 22.38 -12.72 -15.21
C ASP A 147 21.84 -11.43 -15.84
N LEU A 148 21.33 -10.51 -15.04
CA LEU A 148 20.89 -9.19 -15.51
C LEU A 148 22.03 -8.34 -16.10
N ASN A 149 23.29 -8.57 -15.70
CA ASN A 149 24.46 -7.93 -16.30
C ASN A 149 24.77 -8.42 -17.72
N LEU A 150 24.24 -9.59 -18.10
CA LEU A 150 24.47 -10.19 -19.42
C LEU A 150 23.53 -9.62 -20.50
N LEU A 151 22.50 -8.89 -20.09
CA LEU A 151 21.55 -8.25 -21.00
C LEU A 151 22.23 -7.09 -21.76
N SER A 152 21.79 -6.87 -23.01
CA SER A 152 22.37 -5.85 -23.91
C SER A 152 21.31 -5.20 -24.76
N GLY A 153 20.50 -4.33 -24.16
CA GLY A 153 19.45 -3.55 -24.82
C GLY A 153 18.07 -4.23 -24.90
N GLU A 154 17.93 -5.42 -24.33
CA GLU A 154 16.65 -6.12 -24.27
C GLU A 154 15.61 -5.35 -23.45
N ARG A 155 14.34 -5.54 -23.82
CA ARG A 155 13.24 -4.86 -23.12
C ARG A 155 12.94 -5.56 -21.80
N TYR A 156 13.02 -4.79 -20.71
CA TYR A 156 12.78 -5.24 -19.34
C TYR A 156 11.76 -4.34 -18.64
N VAL A 157 10.91 -4.89 -17.75
CA VAL A 157 9.91 -4.14 -16.99
C VAL A 157 10.25 -4.14 -15.50
N LEU A 158 10.41 -2.96 -14.92
CA LEU A 158 10.52 -2.79 -13.46
C LEU A 158 9.19 -2.41 -12.80
N GLY A 159 8.16 -2.08 -13.58
CA GLY A 159 6.85 -1.68 -13.12
C GLY A 159 6.21 -0.59 -13.99
N ALA A 160 5.07 -0.08 -13.56
CA ALA A 160 4.47 1.10 -14.17
C ALA A 160 5.33 2.34 -13.91
N ARG A 161 5.29 3.33 -14.81
CA ARG A 161 6.05 4.57 -14.64
C ARG A 161 5.68 5.27 -13.32
N ASN A 162 6.68 5.71 -12.56
CA ASN A 162 6.53 6.33 -11.24
C ASN A 162 5.82 5.43 -10.20
N SER A 163 5.86 4.11 -10.39
CA SER A 163 5.38 3.16 -9.40
C SER A 163 6.42 2.89 -8.30
N GLY A 164 5.96 2.34 -7.17
CA GLY A 164 6.87 1.82 -6.15
C GLY A 164 7.78 0.72 -6.70
N ALA A 165 7.23 -0.18 -7.52
CA ALA A 165 7.98 -1.27 -8.14
C ALA A 165 9.13 -0.76 -9.04
N GLU A 166 8.86 0.23 -9.90
CA GLU A 166 9.90 0.84 -10.73
C GLU A 166 11.02 1.44 -9.89
N GLN A 167 10.66 2.26 -8.89
CA GLN A 167 11.65 2.98 -8.10
C GLN A 167 12.47 2.05 -7.20
N THR A 168 11.83 1.06 -6.57
CA THR A 168 12.54 0.04 -5.77
C THR A 168 13.43 -0.82 -6.68
N GLY A 169 12.93 -1.23 -7.85
CA GLY A 169 13.72 -1.98 -8.81
C GLY A 169 14.97 -1.22 -9.27
N ARG A 170 14.87 0.08 -9.56
CA ARG A 170 16.03 0.94 -9.88
C ARG A 170 17.01 1.00 -8.70
N PHE A 171 16.53 1.27 -7.50
CA PHE A 171 17.35 1.29 -6.29
C PHE A 171 18.13 -0.03 -6.08
N ILE A 172 17.45 -1.17 -6.29
CA ILE A 172 18.07 -2.50 -6.18
C ILE A 172 19.16 -2.66 -7.23
N LEU A 173 18.88 -2.37 -8.51
CA LEU A 173 19.84 -2.53 -9.59
C LEU A 173 21.06 -1.59 -9.39
N ASP A 174 20.85 -0.34 -9.01
CA ASP A 174 21.91 0.61 -8.68
C ASP A 174 22.77 0.10 -7.51
N SER A 175 22.14 -0.44 -6.45
CA SER A 175 22.84 -1.00 -5.29
C SER A 175 23.69 -2.22 -5.64
N LEU A 176 23.27 -3.01 -6.63
CA LEU A 176 24.00 -4.17 -7.14
C LEU A 176 25.05 -3.80 -8.21
N GLY A 177 25.18 -2.52 -8.55
CA GLY A 177 26.10 -2.05 -9.59
C GLY A 177 25.68 -2.46 -11.01
N ILE A 178 24.39 -2.75 -11.22
CA ILE A 178 23.85 -3.10 -12.54
C ILE A 178 23.40 -1.82 -13.24
N ASP A 179 24.12 -1.40 -14.29
CA ASP A 179 23.75 -0.24 -15.11
C ASP A 179 22.56 -0.59 -15.99
N TYR A 180 21.36 -0.50 -15.41
CA TYR A 180 20.11 -0.80 -16.10
C TYR A 180 19.80 0.18 -17.25
N GLN A 181 20.42 1.37 -17.29
CA GLN A 181 20.23 2.33 -18.37
C GLN A 181 21.01 1.90 -19.62
N GLU A 182 22.17 1.30 -19.44
CA GLU A 182 22.97 0.71 -20.52
C GLU A 182 22.43 -0.69 -20.90
N LYS A 183 22.09 -1.51 -19.91
CA LYS A 183 21.75 -2.92 -20.10
C LYS A 183 20.32 -3.16 -20.61
N PHE A 184 19.37 -2.29 -20.26
CA PHE A 184 17.96 -2.52 -20.56
C PHE A 184 17.35 -1.41 -21.42
N THR A 185 16.42 -1.77 -22.28
CA THR A 185 15.39 -0.88 -22.78
C THR A 185 14.19 -0.98 -21.84
N LEU A 186 14.04 -0.03 -20.87
CA LEU A 186 12.96 -0.10 -19.90
C LEU A 186 11.60 0.13 -20.56
N ALA A 187 10.70 -0.84 -20.38
CA ALA A 187 9.29 -0.73 -20.67
C ALA A 187 8.49 -0.51 -19.37
N TYR A 188 7.38 0.24 -19.44
CA TYR A 188 6.60 0.65 -18.28
C TYR A 188 5.17 0.17 -18.40
N MET A 189 4.77 -0.75 -17.55
CA MET A 189 3.41 -1.29 -17.51
C MET A 189 3.07 -1.86 -16.14
N GLY A 190 1.78 -2.00 -15.84
CA GLY A 190 1.30 -2.68 -14.64
C GLY A 190 1.45 -4.20 -14.75
N TYR A 191 1.27 -4.91 -13.65
CA TYR A 191 1.60 -6.34 -13.53
C TYR A 191 0.86 -7.25 -14.51
N GLY A 192 -0.45 -7.06 -14.71
CA GLY A 192 -1.22 -7.86 -15.67
C GLY A 192 -0.71 -7.71 -17.12
N PRO A 193 -0.63 -6.50 -17.67
CA PRO A 193 -0.02 -6.24 -18.99
C PRO A 193 1.42 -6.75 -19.13
N THR A 194 2.22 -6.73 -18.04
CA THR A 194 3.59 -7.27 -18.05
C THR A 194 3.59 -8.78 -18.28
N THR A 195 2.66 -9.51 -17.65
CA THR A 195 2.49 -10.95 -17.87
C THR A 195 2.17 -11.28 -19.34
N SER A 196 1.28 -10.50 -19.95
CA SER A 196 1.00 -10.69 -21.39
C SER A 196 2.21 -10.34 -22.26
N ALA A 197 2.94 -9.28 -21.93
CA ALA A 197 4.09 -8.84 -22.71
C ALA A 197 5.24 -9.85 -22.72
N ILE A 198 5.52 -10.55 -21.61
CA ILE A 198 6.55 -11.60 -21.58
C ILE A 198 6.10 -12.85 -22.35
N GLN A 199 4.82 -13.20 -22.25
CA GLN A 199 4.24 -14.31 -23.01
C GLN A 199 4.34 -14.09 -24.52
N ASP A 200 4.09 -12.86 -24.97
CA ASP A 200 4.11 -12.47 -26.38
C ASP A 200 5.54 -12.21 -26.91
N GLY A 201 6.58 -12.36 -26.07
CA GLY A 201 7.97 -12.09 -26.44
C GLY A 201 8.31 -10.61 -26.63
N ASN A 202 7.46 -9.71 -26.14
CA ASN A 202 7.68 -8.27 -26.23
C ASN A 202 8.67 -7.73 -25.18
N ILE A 203 8.95 -8.51 -24.14
CA ILE A 203 9.95 -8.25 -23.08
C ILE A 203 10.65 -9.56 -22.73
N VAL A 204 11.87 -9.48 -22.24
CA VAL A 204 12.66 -10.65 -21.82
C VAL A 204 12.61 -10.90 -20.31
N GLY A 205 12.16 -9.95 -19.53
CA GLY A 205 12.10 -10.10 -18.08
C GLY A 205 11.34 -8.97 -17.40
N MET A 206 11.13 -9.14 -16.10
CA MET A 206 10.35 -8.22 -15.27
C MET A 206 10.74 -8.33 -13.80
N ASN A 207 10.51 -7.25 -13.03
CA ASN A 207 10.42 -7.31 -11.57
C ASN A 207 8.98 -7.03 -11.12
N ILE A 208 8.46 -7.89 -10.25
CA ILE A 208 7.12 -7.75 -9.66
C ILE A 208 7.23 -7.90 -8.14
N PRO A 209 7.57 -6.81 -7.42
CA PRO A 209 7.56 -6.84 -5.95
C PRO A 209 6.12 -6.92 -5.43
N ALA A 210 5.79 -8.03 -4.77
CA ALA A 210 4.44 -8.27 -4.24
C ALA A 210 4.42 -9.37 -3.16
N GLY A 211 3.30 -9.49 -2.46
CA GLY A 211 3.08 -10.64 -1.55
C GLY A 211 2.90 -11.94 -2.33
N ALA A 212 3.68 -12.96 -1.98
CA ALA A 212 3.67 -14.25 -2.64
C ALA A 212 2.57 -15.19 -2.09
N PRO A 213 1.95 -16.03 -2.95
CA PRO A 213 2.03 -16.03 -4.41
C PRO A 213 1.26 -14.85 -5.02
N VAL A 214 1.84 -14.19 -6.01
CA VAL A 214 1.20 -13.08 -6.71
C VAL A 214 0.54 -13.56 -8.01
N SER A 215 -0.68 -13.10 -8.29
CA SER A 215 -1.50 -13.61 -9.39
C SER A 215 -0.86 -13.46 -10.77
N SER A 216 -0.18 -12.35 -11.04
CA SER A 216 0.52 -12.11 -12.31
C SER A 216 1.68 -13.07 -12.53
N ILE A 217 2.49 -13.41 -11.52
CA ILE A 217 3.56 -14.42 -11.62
C ILE A 217 2.95 -15.82 -11.72
N THR A 218 1.89 -16.13 -10.95
CA THR A 218 1.18 -17.41 -11.07
C THR A 218 0.69 -17.63 -12.50
N GLN A 219 0.09 -16.61 -13.11
CA GLN A 219 -0.37 -16.68 -14.49
C GLN A 219 0.79 -16.83 -15.46
N ALA A 220 1.90 -16.10 -15.28
CA ALA A 220 3.07 -16.20 -16.13
C ALA A 220 3.66 -17.63 -16.09
N TYR A 221 3.83 -18.21 -14.91
CA TYR A 221 4.29 -19.60 -14.76
C TYR A 221 3.33 -20.63 -15.37
N ALA A 222 2.03 -20.44 -15.22
CA ALA A 222 1.04 -21.34 -15.82
C ALA A 222 1.11 -21.35 -17.36
N LEU A 223 1.46 -20.22 -17.98
CA LEU A 223 1.54 -20.08 -19.45
C LEU A 223 2.91 -20.44 -20.01
N MET A 224 3.99 -20.16 -19.29
CA MET A 224 5.35 -20.24 -19.80
C MET A 224 6.16 -21.41 -19.21
N GLY A 225 5.82 -21.84 -17.98
CA GLY A 225 6.50 -22.94 -17.29
C GLY A 225 8.01 -22.71 -17.19
N GLU A 226 8.80 -23.69 -17.63
CA GLU A 226 10.27 -23.69 -17.57
C GLU A 226 10.94 -22.64 -18.47
N ARG A 227 10.20 -21.93 -19.32
CA ARG A 227 10.75 -20.84 -20.15
C ARG A 227 11.01 -19.58 -19.36
N MET A 228 10.69 -19.55 -18.07
CA MET A 228 10.81 -18.40 -17.21
C MET A 228 11.49 -18.80 -15.90
N THR A 229 12.44 -17.99 -15.46
CA THR A 229 13.21 -18.19 -14.23
C THR A 229 13.04 -17.00 -13.29
N ILE A 230 12.68 -17.23 -12.02
CA ILE A 230 12.85 -16.24 -10.97
C ILE A 230 14.31 -16.30 -10.53
N LEU A 231 15.00 -15.17 -10.59
CA LEU A 231 16.41 -15.07 -10.24
C LEU A 231 16.63 -15.15 -8.72
N SER A 232 17.57 -16.00 -8.33
CA SER A 232 17.95 -16.16 -6.92
C SER A 232 18.96 -15.10 -6.49
N TRP A 233 19.06 -14.89 -5.16
CA TRP A 233 19.90 -13.89 -4.52
C TRP A 233 21.00 -14.55 -3.71
N ASN A 234 22.10 -13.85 -3.51
CA ASN A 234 23.20 -14.22 -2.62
C ASN A 234 23.38 -13.21 -1.48
N GLN A 235 24.28 -13.52 -0.52
CA GLN A 235 24.51 -12.67 0.64
C GLN A 235 25.06 -11.29 0.25
N GLU A 236 25.98 -11.23 -0.70
CA GLU A 236 26.54 -9.97 -1.19
C GLU A 236 25.46 -9.03 -1.74
N SER A 237 24.51 -9.57 -2.51
CA SER A 237 23.37 -8.81 -3.02
C SER A 237 22.46 -8.28 -1.92
N LEU A 238 22.19 -9.08 -0.88
CA LEU A 238 21.40 -8.63 0.26
C LEU A 238 22.12 -7.54 1.05
N ASP A 239 23.43 -7.72 1.30
CA ASP A 239 24.24 -6.73 2.02
C ASP A 239 24.29 -5.41 1.26
N ALA A 240 24.43 -5.45 -0.07
CA ALA A 240 24.48 -4.25 -0.92
C ALA A 240 23.20 -3.42 -0.83
N ILE A 241 22.00 -4.03 -0.91
CA ILE A 241 20.73 -3.29 -0.82
C ILE A 241 20.43 -2.80 0.59
N ASN A 242 20.97 -3.44 1.62
CA ASN A 242 20.80 -3.08 3.02
C ASN A 242 21.83 -2.08 3.56
N ALA A 243 22.85 -1.73 2.77
CA ALA A 243 23.96 -0.88 3.22
C ALA A 243 23.52 0.47 3.80
N ARG A 244 22.42 1.05 3.29
CA ARG A 244 21.88 2.33 3.75
C ARG A 244 20.59 2.16 4.57
N TYR A 245 19.72 1.27 4.16
CA TYR A 245 18.42 1.01 4.78
C TYR A 245 18.27 -0.49 5.00
N PRO A 246 18.43 -1.01 6.21
CA PRO A 246 18.34 -2.44 6.51
C PRO A 246 16.87 -2.87 6.59
N LEU A 247 16.19 -2.86 5.45
CA LEU A 247 14.76 -3.11 5.33
C LEU A 247 14.42 -4.43 4.62
N TRP A 248 15.41 -5.03 3.93
CA TRP A 248 15.22 -6.30 3.25
C TRP A 248 15.79 -7.45 4.07
N ASP A 249 15.05 -8.54 4.03
CA ASP A 249 15.39 -9.80 4.68
C ASP A 249 15.25 -10.95 3.71
N TRP A 250 15.79 -12.11 4.04
CA TRP A 250 15.64 -13.29 3.23
C TRP A 250 14.17 -13.71 3.11
N TYR A 251 13.80 -14.15 1.92
CA TYR A 251 12.56 -14.82 1.63
C TYR A 251 12.81 -16.05 0.76
N GLU A 252 12.10 -17.13 1.03
CA GLU A 252 12.21 -18.36 0.26
C GLU A 252 10.86 -18.72 -0.35
N PHE A 253 10.86 -19.03 -1.65
CA PHE A 253 9.72 -19.66 -2.30
C PHE A 253 9.88 -21.18 -2.17
N PRO A 254 9.12 -21.85 -1.30
CA PRO A 254 9.11 -23.30 -1.26
C PRO A 254 8.67 -23.89 -2.61
N PRO A 255 9.10 -25.11 -2.95
CA PRO A 255 8.59 -25.83 -4.11
C PRO A 255 7.05 -25.80 -4.15
N GLY A 256 6.47 -25.55 -5.33
CA GLY A 256 5.01 -25.47 -5.50
C GLY A 256 4.40 -24.12 -5.08
N THR A 257 5.19 -23.07 -4.79
CA THR A 257 4.66 -21.71 -4.63
C THR A 257 4.01 -21.22 -5.91
N TYR A 258 4.65 -21.48 -7.05
CA TYR A 258 4.12 -21.22 -8.39
C TYR A 258 3.95 -22.50 -9.20
N PRO A 259 3.07 -22.54 -10.23
CA PRO A 259 2.91 -23.69 -11.10
C PRO A 259 4.24 -24.12 -11.72
N ASN A 260 4.55 -25.42 -11.71
CA ASN A 260 5.78 -26.02 -12.23
C ASN A 260 7.10 -25.55 -11.59
N GLN A 261 7.06 -24.76 -10.52
CA GLN A 261 8.25 -24.45 -9.74
C GLN A 261 8.54 -25.60 -8.78
N THR A 262 9.59 -26.36 -9.06
CA THR A 262 9.97 -27.57 -8.33
C THR A 262 11.10 -27.35 -7.34
N GLU A 263 11.89 -26.30 -7.53
CA GLU A 263 13.06 -25.99 -6.71
C GLU A 263 12.76 -24.88 -5.70
N LEU A 264 13.48 -24.88 -4.57
CA LEU A 264 13.49 -23.76 -3.65
C LEU A 264 14.19 -22.58 -4.32
N ILE A 265 13.54 -21.41 -4.30
CA ILE A 265 14.12 -20.16 -4.82
C ILE A 265 14.31 -19.20 -3.65
N ARG A 266 15.54 -18.72 -3.47
CA ARG A 266 15.88 -17.75 -2.43
C ARG A 266 15.90 -16.35 -3.00
N THR A 267 15.11 -15.45 -2.42
CA THR A 267 15.01 -14.03 -2.78
C THR A 267 15.01 -13.15 -1.54
N VAL A 268 14.67 -11.88 -1.70
CA VAL A 268 14.58 -10.91 -0.61
C VAL A 268 13.18 -10.30 -0.54
N ALA A 269 12.79 -9.84 0.64
CA ALA A 269 11.54 -9.15 0.88
C ALA A 269 11.71 -7.99 1.85
N SER A 270 10.95 -6.92 1.66
CA SER A 270 10.76 -5.85 2.64
C SER A 270 9.34 -5.90 3.21
N PRO A 271 9.01 -5.24 4.32
CA PRO A 271 7.63 -5.14 4.77
C PRO A 271 6.80 -4.29 3.80
N ASN A 272 5.51 -4.57 3.67
CA ASN A 272 4.53 -3.58 3.26
C ASN A 272 4.02 -2.86 4.50
N VAL A 273 3.68 -1.59 4.38
CA VAL A 273 3.24 -0.77 5.52
C VAL A 273 1.93 -0.07 5.22
N LEU A 274 1.04 -0.04 6.19
CA LEU A 274 -0.14 0.83 6.17
C LEU A 274 0.24 2.16 6.79
N VAL A 275 -0.06 3.22 6.08
CA VAL A 275 0.23 4.59 6.50
C VAL A 275 -1.00 5.47 6.37
N THR A 276 -0.97 6.60 7.06
CA THR A 276 -2.02 7.61 7.05
C THR A 276 -1.43 9.02 7.18
N ARG A 277 -2.28 10.03 7.15
CA ARG A 277 -1.93 11.42 7.42
C ARG A 277 -2.01 11.72 8.93
N ALA A 278 -1.18 12.63 9.39
CA ALA A 278 -1.13 13.05 10.80
C ALA A 278 -2.42 13.72 11.28
N ASP A 279 -3.19 14.32 10.36
CA ASP A 279 -4.43 15.06 10.66
C ASP A 279 -5.68 14.17 10.71
N ILE A 280 -5.56 12.86 10.51
CA ILE A 280 -6.68 11.93 10.68
C ILE A 280 -7.00 11.78 12.18
N PRO A 281 -8.28 11.82 12.58
CA PRO A 281 -8.65 11.71 14.01
C PRO A 281 -8.08 10.43 14.65
N HIS A 282 -7.58 10.57 15.88
CA HIS A 282 -6.96 9.46 16.61
C HIS A 282 -7.90 8.25 16.78
N GLU A 283 -9.19 8.52 17.03
CA GLU A 283 -10.21 7.48 17.18
C GLU A 283 -10.40 6.68 15.89
N VAL A 284 -10.40 7.35 14.73
CA VAL A 284 -10.50 6.69 13.43
C VAL A 284 -9.34 5.73 13.20
N VAL A 285 -8.10 6.18 13.45
CA VAL A 285 -6.92 5.33 13.25
C VAL A 285 -6.85 4.20 14.28
N TYR A 286 -7.26 4.46 15.53
CA TYR A 286 -7.37 3.41 16.56
C TYR A 286 -8.34 2.30 16.11
N ASN A 287 -9.56 2.66 15.70
CA ASN A 287 -10.58 1.70 15.28
C ASN A 287 -10.16 0.93 14.02
N ILE A 288 -9.55 1.61 13.03
CA ILE A 288 -9.02 0.94 11.82
C ILE A 288 -7.88 -0.02 12.17
N THR A 289 -6.95 0.37 13.05
CA THR A 289 -5.86 -0.50 13.50
C THR A 289 -6.44 -1.74 14.18
N LYS A 290 -7.34 -1.55 15.13
CA LYS A 290 -8.00 -2.60 15.89
C LYS A 290 -8.74 -3.58 14.98
N VAL A 291 -9.58 -3.07 14.08
CA VAL A 291 -10.40 -3.92 13.21
C VAL A 291 -9.57 -4.76 12.26
N ILE A 292 -8.42 -4.26 11.77
CA ILE A 292 -7.50 -5.04 10.93
C ILE A 292 -6.95 -6.23 11.72
N TRP A 293 -6.44 -5.99 12.93
CA TRP A 293 -5.79 -7.01 13.74
C TRP A 293 -6.78 -8.03 14.33
N GLU A 294 -7.99 -7.61 14.66
CA GLU A 294 -9.06 -8.50 15.12
C GLU A 294 -9.68 -9.36 14.00
N ASN A 295 -9.41 -9.03 12.73
CA ASN A 295 -9.96 -9.73 11.55
C ASN A 295 -8.89 -10.38 10.67
N LEU A 296 -7.73 -10.73 11.22
CA LEU A 296 -6.66 -11.40 10.47
C LEU A 296 -7.12 -12.69 9.78
N GLY A 297 -8.01 -13.47 10.41
CA GLY A 297 -8.56 -14.68 9.81
C GLY A 297 -9.20 -14.43 8.45
N THR A 298 -10.03 -13.39 8.36
CA THR A 298 -10.65 -12.98 7.09
C THR A 298 -9.61 -12.55 6.05
N LEU A 299 -8.59 -11.79 6.47
CA LEU A 299 -7.52 -11.38 5.55
C LEU A 299 -6.72 -12.58 5.05
N HIS A 300 -6.46 -13.58 5.90
CA HIS A 300 -5.76 -14.83 5.54
C HIS A 300 -6.53 -15.66 4.50
N GLU A 301 -7.85 -15.57 4.49
CA GLU A 301 -8.69 -16.22 3.47
C GLU A 301 -8.67 -15.49 2.13
N ILE A 302 -8.55 -14.15 2.16
CA ILE A 302 -8.53 -13.33 0.95
C ILE A 302 -7.22 -13.48 0.17
N HIS A 303 -6.08 -13.49 0.88
CA HIS A 303 -4.78 -13.62 0.22
C HIS A 303 -3.75 -14.32 1.12
N ARG A 304 -3.10 -15.36 0.58
CA ARG A 304 -2.13 -16.17 1.33
C ARG A 304 -0.98 -15.35 1.94
N ALA A 305 -0.52 -14.30 1.26
CA ALA A 305 0.55 -13.43 1.75
C ALA A 305 0.24 -12.78 3.10
N THR A 306 -1.05 -12.52 3.42
CA THR A 306 -1.41 -11.92 4.70
C THR A 306 -1.16 -12.82 5.90
N ARG A 307 -0.86 -14.12 5.70
CA ARG A 307 -0.43 -15.04 6.77
C ARG A 307 0.91 -14.65 7.39
N ASP A 308 1.67 -13.78 6.72
CA ASP A 308 2.88 -13.18 7.28
C ASP A 308 2.57 -12.07 8.30
N MET A 309 1.33 -11.56 8.34
CA MET A 309 0.90 -10.57 9.32
C MET A 309 0.77 -11.22 10.70
N ARG A 310 1.60 -10.77 11.62
CA ARG A 310 1.62 -11.24 13.01
C ARG A 310 1.84 -10.04 13.93
N MET A 311 1.21 -10.07 15.09
CA MET A 311 1.25 -8.95 16.03
C MET A 311 2.67 -8.63 16.50
N GLU A 312 3.51 -9.64 16.65
CA GLU A 312 4.90 -9.51 17.13
C GLU A 312 5.76 -8.64 16.22
N ILE A 313 5.41 -8.56 14.94
CA ILE A 313 6.13 -7.77 13.93
C ILE A 313 5.30 -6.60 13.37
N ALA A 314 4.19 -6.27 14.02
CA ALA A 314 3.24 -5.26 13.56
C ALA A 314 3.85 -3.86 13.38
N ILE A 315 4.95 -3.58 14.05
CA ILE A 315 5.64 -2.28 14.00
C ILE A 315 7.09 -2.38 13.50
N ASP A 316 7.47 -3.54 12.94
CA ASP A 316 8.81 -3.73 12.39
C ASP A 316 8.94 -3.08 11.01
N GLY A 317 10.12 -2.53 10.70
CA GLY A 317 10.41 -1.93 9.41
C GLY A 317 9.60 -0.67 9.07
N LEU A 318 8.93 -0.06 10.05
CA LEU A 318 8.24 1.22 9.87
C LEU A 318 9.25 2.35 9.77
N GLY A 319 9.20 3.11 8.67
CA GLY A 319 10.14 4.20 8.40
C GLY A 319 9.65 5.57 8.87
N ALA A 320 8.37 5.75 9.18
CA ALA A 320 7.80 6.99 9.72
C ALA A 320 7.24 6.73 11.13
N PRO A 321 7.14 7.76 11.99
CA PRO A 321 6.55 7.63 13.32
C PRO A 321 5.11 7.10 13.26
N LEU A 322 4.71 6.37 14.29
CA LEU A 322 3.35 5.87 14.44
C LEU A 322 2.35 7.01 14.62
N HIS A 323 1.14 6.80 14.11
CA HIS A 323 0.00 7.65 14.42
C HIS A 323 -0.47 7.42 15.87
N GLN A 324 -0.92 8.47 16.55
CA GLN A 324 -1.35 8.40 17.96
C GLN A 324 -2.47 7.37 18.21
N GLY A 325 -3.39 7.18 17.24
CA GLY A 325 -4.42 6.15 17.32
C GLY A 325 -3.84 4.74 17.30
N ALA A 326 -2.82 4.49 16.44
CA ALA A 326 -2.12 3.20 16.41
C ALA A 326 -1.30 2.96 17.69
N ILE A 327 -0.60 4.00 18.20
CA ILE A 327 0.12 3.95 19.48
C ILE A 327 -0.82 3.52 20.60
N ARG A 328 -2.02 4.11 20.67
CA ARG A 328 -3.03 3.77 21.69
C ARG A 328 -3.40 2.29 21.63
N TYR A 329 -3.70 1.76 20.44
CA TYR A 329 -4.05 0.35 20.27
C TYR A 329 -2.91 -0.57 20.69
N TYR A 330 -1.69 -0.32 20.20
CA TYR A 330 -0.54 -1.18 20.52
C TYR A 330 -0.19 -1.17 22.01
N ARG A 331 -0.32 -0.04 22.69
CA ARG A 331 -0.14 0.04 24.15
C ARG A 331 -1.23 -0.72 24.91
N GLU A 332 -2.47 -0.66 24.45
CA GLU A 332 -3.60 -1.38 25.06
C GLU A 332 -3.37 -2.90 25.05
N ILE A 333 -2.79 -3.45 23.98
CA ILE A 333 -2.47 -4.88 23.88
C ILE A 333 -1.09 -5.23 24.43
N GLY A 334 -0.37 -4.28 25.01
CA GLY A 334 0.93 -4.52 25.67
C GLY A 334 2.13 -4.63 24.73
N LEU A 335 2.03 -4.14 23.49
CA LEU A 335 3.17 -4.12 22.57
C LEU A 335 4.13 -2.97 22.95
N ASP A 336 5.42 -3.29 23.10
CA ASP A 336 6.46 -2.29 23.36
C ASP A 336 6.78 -1.49 22.12
N ILE A 337 6.68 -0.15 22.20
CA ILE A 337 6.88 0.76 21.06
C ILE A 337 8.26 1.40 21.18
N PRO A 338 9.19 1.12 20.26
CA PRO A 338 10.52 1.71 20.30
C PRO A 338 10.47 3.24 20.13
N PRO A 339 11.34 4.00 20.83
CA PRO A 339 11.35 5.47 20.83
C PRO A 339 11.39 6.10 19.43
N ARG A 340 12.07 5.46 18.47
CA ARG A 340 12.16 5.93 17.07
C ARG A 340 10.81 6.06 16.37
N LEU A 341 9.79 5.32 16.83
CA LEU A 341 8.43 5.35 16.28
C LEU A 341 7.52 6.34 17.02
N LEU A 342 8.00 6.97 18.07
CA LEU A 342 7.32 8.05 18.79
C LEU A 342 7.77 9.39 18.20
N LEU A 343 6.84 10.33 17.99
CA LEU A 343 7.23 11.71 17.72
C LEU A 343 7.80 12.29 19.00
N VAL A 344 9.07 12.68 18.95
CA VAL A 344 9.62 13.59 19.96
C VAL A 344 9.10 14.99 19.63
N GLU A 345 8.30 15.57 20.49
CA GLU A 345 7.84 16.95 20.31
C GLU A 345 9.05 17.88 20.21
N ALA A 346 8.98 18.91 19.37
CA ALA A 346 10.13 19.76 19.02
C ALA A 346 10.76 20.48 20.23
N GLU A 347 10.07 20.52 21.38
CA GLU A 347 10.58 21.12 22.62
C GLU A 347 11.71 20.29 23.26
N ASP A 348 11.71 18.96 23.13
CA ASP A 348 12.77 18.11 23.68
C ASP A 348 14.06 18.13 22.84
N ARG A 349 13.99 18.46 21.55
CA ARG A 349 15.18 18.62 20.70
C ARG A 349 15.98 19.88 21.03
N ALA A 350 15.32 20.94 21.48
CA ALA A 350 15.99 22.18 21.91
C ALA A 350 16.66 22.04 23.28
N GLY A 351 16.21 21.10 24.12
CA GLY A 351 16.79 20.80 25.43
C GLY A 351 18.05 19.93 25.35
N SER A 352 18.12 18.96 24.43
CA SER A 352 19.26 18.06 24.32
C SER A 352 20.49 18.71 23.66
N GLN A 353 20.29 19.64 22.72
CA GLN A 353 21.40 20.39 22.12
C GLN A 353 22.05 21.42 23.08
N ARG A 354 21.32 21.86 24.12
CA ARG A 354 21.91 22.75 25.16
C ARG A 354 22.70 22.01 26.23
N SER A 355 22.56 20.68 26.34
CA SER A 355 23.32 19.88 27.32
C SER A 355 24.60 19.29 26.76
N GLU A 356 24.84 19.34 25.42
CA GLU A 356 26.10 18.92 24.80
C GLU A 356 27.09 20.09 24.60
N ASP A 357 26.64 21.34 24.79
CA ASP A 357 27.48 22.55 24.68
C ASP A 357 27.88 23.13 26.06
N LEU A 358 27.74 22.39 27.17
CA LEU A 358 28.19 22.71 28.51
C LEU A 358 29.19 21.64 29.02
#